data_0eadf4b32f9001a6794dc0bb0d0d0aa0
#
_entry.id   0eadf4b32f9001a6794dc0bb0d0d0aa0
#
_cell.length_a   1.000
_cell.length_b   1.000
_cell.length_c   1.000
_cell.angle_alpha   90.00
_cell.angle_beta   90.00
_cell.angle_gamma   90.00
#
_symmetry.space_group_name_H-M   'P 1'
#
loop_
_entity.id
_entity.type
_entity.pdbx_description
1 polymer ?
#
loop_
_entity_poly.entity_id
_entity_poly.type
_entity_poly.pdbx_seq_one_letter_code
_entity_poly.pdbx_strand_id
1 'polypeptide(L)'
;MEPVIELNDVWKGFAGKNVLSGINLRVSKGENVVILGKSGVGKSVTLKCIAGLMDQDRGSVKVLNEEVSSLNEKELKKLRCRMGYLFQGAALYDSMSVRENLEFPLRRVLRVRDDEDIKNRCEKILDEVGLEAVIDKMPAELSGGMKKRLALARTLVVHPELMLYDEPTTGLDTITSREISSLIRKTQEQYKSTSLIITHDLLCAEIIADRVLVMKDGNYIAAGTFEEIKQSDDEFVRSFLN
;
A
#
# COMPACT_ATOMS: atom_id res chain seq x y z
N MET A 1 -5.95 20.51 7.18
CA MET A 1 -6.23 19.16 7.72
C MET A 1 -4.90 18.55 8.15
N GLU A 2 -4.87 17.86 9.29
CA GLU A 2 -3.66 17.17 9.72
C GLU A 2 -3.32 16.03 8.75
N PRO A 3 -2.06 15.88 8.34
CA PRO A 3 -1.65 14.83 7.43
C PRO A 3 -1.69 13.46 8.14
N VAL A 4 -2.05 12.41 7.38
CA VAL A 4 -2.00 11.02 7.84
C VAL A 4 -0.58 10.46 7.80
N ILE A 5 0.22 10.91 6.82
CA ILE A 5 1.65 10.64 6.72
C ILE A 5 2.38 11.96 6.60
N GLU A 6 3.45 12.13 7.38
CA GLU A 6 4.36 13.26 7.28
C GLU A 6 5.81 12.76 7.41
N LEU A 7 6.59 12.97 6.36
CA LEU A 7 8.03 12.75 6.33
C LEU A 7 8.72 14.10 6.26
N ASN A 8 9.70 14.33 7.15
CA ASN A 8 10.47 15.56 7.17
C ASN A 8 11.96 15.20 7.13
N ASP A 9 12.64 15.63 6.05
CA ASP A 9 14.08 15.43 5.80
C ASP A 9 14.54 13.98 6.08
N VAL A 10 13.83 12.98 5.54
CA VAL A 10 14.09 11.57 5.82
C VAL A 10 15.25 11.05 4.98
N TRP A 11 16.25 10.51 5.66
CA TRP A 11 17.44 9.88 5.06
C TRP A 11 17.50 8.40 5.43
N LYS A 12 17.91 7.58 4.48
CA LYS A 12 18.21 6.16 4.70
C LYS A 12 19.29 5.69 3.75
N GLY A 13 20.34 5.07 4.32
CA GLY A 13 21.43 4.49 3.56
C GLY A 13 21.71 3.04 3.93
N PHE A 14 22.43 2.35 3.06
CA PHE A 14 22.93 0.99 3.26
C PHE A 14 24.36 0.89 2.71
N ALA A 15 25.26 0.32 3.48
CA ALA A 15 26.67 0.12 3.10
C ALA A 15 27.31 1.39 2.52
N GLY A 16 27.05 2.55 3.13
CA GLY A 16 27.62 3.84 2.72
C GLY A 16 26.96 4.53 1.51
N LYS A 17 25.90 3.94 0.94
CA LYS A 17 25.12 4.54 -0.15
C LYS A 17 23.76 5.01 0.36
N ASN A 18 23.43 6.29 0.15
CA ASN A 18 22.10 6.80 0.43
C ASN A 18 21.09 6.23 -0.57
N VAL A 19 19.97 5.75 -0.03
CA VAL A 19 18.81 5.26 -0.80
C VAL A 19 17.66 6.25 -0.70
N LEU A 20 17.53 6.94 0.44
CA LEU A 20 16.67 8.11 0.61
C LEU A 20 17.55 9.29 0.99
N SER A 21 17.35 10.44 0.36
CA SER A 21 18.22 11.61 0.44
C SER A 21 17.44 12.88 0.80
N GLY A 22 16.92 12.94 2.04
CA GLY A 22 16.20 14.12 2.55
C GLY A 22 14.77 14.26 2.00
N ILE A 23 14.06 13.13 1.87
CA ILE A 23 12.70 13.16 1.31
C ILE A 23 11.70 13.81 2.26
N ASN A 24 10.80 14.61 1.67
CA ASN A 24 9.69 15.25 2.34
C ASN A 24 8.38 14.80 1.69
N LEU A 25 7.42 14.35 2.51
CA LEU A 25 6.11 13.89 2.01
C LEU A 25 5.03 14.27 3.01
N ARG A 26 3.92 14.75 2.49
CA ARG A 26 2.67 14.89 3.26
C ARG A 26 1.55 14.21 2.50
N VAL A 27 0.79 13.35 3.17
CA VAL A 27 -0.40 12.69 2.63
C VAL A 27 -1.59 13.06 3.48
N SER A 28 -2.59 13.66 2.88
CA SER A 28 -3.81 14.11 3.53
C SER A 28 -4.78 12.93 3.75
N LYS A 29 -5.70 13.07 4.70
CA LYS A 29 -6.73 12.06 4.95
C LYS A 29 -7.61 11.87 3.71
N GLY A 30 -7.78 10.60 3.29
CA GLY A 30 -8.58 10.21 2.13
C GLY A 30 -7.87 10.41 0.79
N GLU A 31 -6.61 10.87 0.77
CA GLU A 31 -5.82 11.07 -0.44
C GLU A 31 -5.18 9.75 -0.90
N ASN A 32 -5.18 9.50 -2.22
CA ASN A 32 -4.39 8.45 -2.87
C ASN A 32 -3.13 9.06 -3.47
N VAL A 33 -2.00 8.85 -2.83
CA VAL A 33 -0.70 9.29 -3.35
C VAL A 33 0.01 8.13 -3.98
N VAL A 34 0.47 8.31 -5.23
CA VAL A 34 1.28 7.31 -5.93
C VAL A 34 2.70 7.81 -6.08
N ILE A 35 3.68 6.99 -5.67
CA ILE A 35 5.10 7.22 -5.93
C ILE A 35 5.51 6.36 -7.12
N LEU A 36 5.76 7.01 -8.26
CA LEU A 36 6.31 6.42 -9.47
C LEU A 36 7.84 6.44 -9.45
N GLY A 37 8.46 5.43 -10.02
CA GLY A 37 9.92 5.40 -10.20
C GLY A 37 10.43 4.02 -10.61
N LYS A 38 11.66 3.97 -11.14
CA LYS A 38 12.34 2.73 -11.52
C LYS A 38 12.57 1.82 -10.31
N SER A 39 12.83 0.54 -10.55
CA SER A 39 13.20 -0.39 -9.48
C SER A 39 14.51 0.07 -8.82
N GLY A 40 14.58 -0.05 -7.48
CA GLY A 40 15.78 0.27 -6.70
C GLY A 40 15.98 1.74 -6.34
N VAL A 41 15.08 2.67 -6.71
CA VAL A 41 15.24 4.12 -6.42
C VAL A 41 14.87 4.52 -4.98
N GLY A 42 14.39 3.59 -4.14
CA GLY A 42 14.05 3.87 -2.73
C GLY A 42 12.56 3.75 -2.37
N LYS A 43 11.66 3.47 -3.33
CA LYS A 43 10.20 3.41 -3.09
C LYS A 43 9.82 2.48 -1.93
N SER A 44 10.23 1.20 -1.97
CA SER A 44 9.90 0.23 -0.91
C SER A 44 10.58 0.56 0.43
N VAL A 45 11.73 1.26 0.41
CA VAL A 45 12.38 1.75 1.62
C VAL A 45 11.51 2.82 2.28
N THR A 46 10.94 3.73 1.50
CA THR A 46 9.99 4.74 1.99
C THR A 46 8.79 4.07 2.69
N LEU A 47 8.14 3.09 2.04
CA LEU A 47 7.02 2.37 2.66
C LEU A 47 7.42 1.64 3.96
N LYS A 48 8.61 1.02 3.98
CA LYS A 48 9.10 0.32 5.17
C LYS A 48 9.38 1.27 6.33
N CYS A 49 9.91 2.47 6.07
CA CYS A 49 10.06 3.50 7.10
C CYS A 49 8.68 3.95 7.65
N ILE A 50 7.71 4.20 6.78
CA ILE A 50 6.34 4.57 7.18
C ILE A 50 5.67 3.48 8.00
N ALA A 51 5.84 2.20 7.63
CA ALA A 51 5.29 1.06 8.37
C ALA A 51 6.04 0.74 9.68
N GLY A 52 7.12 1.47 9.98
CA GLY A 52 8.03 1.17 11.09
C GLY A 52 8.71 -0.19 10.97
N LEU A 53 8.81 -0.74 9.75
CA LEU A 53 9.55 -1.98 9.46
C LEU A 53 11.05 -1.73 9.30
N MET A 54 11.42 -0.46 9.24
CA MET A 54 12.80 0.01 9.09
C MET A 54 12.92 1.43 9.66
N ASP A 55 13.95 1.68 10.45
CA ASP A 55 14.23 3.01 10.97
C ASP A 55 14.95 3.85 9.91
N GLN A 56 14.59 5.13 9.83
CA GLN A 56 15.36 6.13 9.10
C GLN A 56 16.68 6.44 9.84
N ASP A 57 17.69 6.93 9.10
CA ASP A 57 18.98 7.33 9.69
C ASP A 57 18.93 8.78 10.19
N ARG A 58 18.09 9.64 9.55
CA ARG A 58 17.84 11.05 9.93
C ARG A 58 16.44 11.45 9.53
N GLY A 59 15.99 12.58 10.07
CA GLY A 59 14.66 13.14 9.83
C GLY A 59 13.60 12.55 10.74
N SER A 60 12.33 12.83 10.43
CA SER A 60 11.19 12.31 11.19
C SER A 60 10.16 11.65 10.28
N VAL A 61 9.50 10.61 10.83
CA VAL A 61 8.43 9.86 10.18
C VAL A 61 7.23 9.85 11.11
N LYS A 62 6.18 10.61 10.76
CA LYS A 62 4.96 10.68 11.54
C LYS A 62 3.81 10.03 10.77
N VAL A 63 3.10 9.12 11.40
CA VAL A 63 1.99 8.36 10.80
C VAL A 63 0.81 8.33 11.76
N LEU A 64 -0.38 8.71 11.28
CA LEU A 64 -1.60 8.77 12.11
C LEU A 64 -1.38 9.54 13.43
N ASN A 65 -0.62 10.64 13.33
CA ASN A 65 -0.20 11.52 14.45
C ASN A 65 0.82 10.91 15.43
N GLU A 66 1.40 9.75 15.13
CA GLU A 66 2.40 9.07 15.95
C GLU A 66 3.80 9.21 15.31
N GLU A 67 4.83 9.64 16.06
CA GLU A 67 6.22 9.63 15.59
C GLU A 67 6.77 8.20 15.63
N VAL A 68 6.94 7.59 14.46
CA VAL A 68 7.22 6.13 14.32
C VAL A 68 8.48 5.72 15.07
N SER A 69 9.56 6.50 14.96
CA SER A 69 10.86 6.19 15.59
C SER A 69 10.88 6.31 17.12
N SER A 70 9.87 6.94 17.71
CA SER A 70 9.74 7.08 19.16
C SER A 70 8.91 5.97 19.81
N LEU A 71 8.22 5.15 19.01
CA LEU A 71 7.30 4.13 19.51
C LEU A 71 8.06 2.88 19.98
N ASN A 72 7.67 2.38 21.14
CA ASN A 72 8.09 1.04 21.58
C ASN A 72 7.32 -0.05 20.80
N GLU A 73 7.75 -1.31 20.92
CA GLU A 73 7.13 -2.44 20.18
C GLU A 73 5.61 -2.58 20.38
N LYS A 74 5.12 -2.30 21.58
CA LYS A 74 3.69 -2.41 21.90
C LYS A 74 2.89 -1.29 21.23
N GLU A 75 3.42 -0.08 21.20
CA GLU A 75 2.84 1.09 20.54
C GLU A 75 2.89 0.92 19.04
N LEU A 76 4.03 0.50 18.49
CA LEU A 76 4.21 0.22 17.07
C LEU A 76 3.24 -0.87 16.58
N LYS A 77 3.00 -1.91 17.40
CA LYS A 77 1.98 -2.93 17.09
C LYS A 77 0.58 -2.33 17.04
N LYS A 78 0.22 -1.41 17.95
CA LYS A 78 -1.08 -0.73 17.91
C LYS A 78 -1.22 0.14 16.67
N LEU A 79 -0.19 0.91 16.30
CA LEU A 79 -0.16 1.70 15.08
C LEU A 79 -0.38 0.81 13.85
N ARG A 80 0.35 -0.30 13.74
CA ARG A 80 0.22 -1.26 12.62
C ARG A 80 -1.15 -1.91 12.52
N CYS A 81 -1.90 -2.06 13.61
CA CYS A 81 -3.29 -2.55 13.56
C CYS A 81 -4.24 -1.57 12.86
N ARG A 82 -3.87 -0.29 12.73
CA ARG A 82 -4.62 0.76 12.02
C ARG A 82 -4.16 0.92 10.57
N MET A 83 -3.13 0.18 10.16
CA MET A 83 -2.53 0.23 8.83
C MET A 83 -2.72 -1.10 8.12
N GLY A 84 -2.96 -1.02 6.81
CA GLY A 84 -2.90 -2.17 5.92
C GLY A 84 -1.63 -2.11 5.08
N TYR A 85 -0.97 -3.24 4.87
CA TYR A 85 0.19 -3.35 3.99
C TYR A 85 -0.02 -4.47 2.96
N LEU A 86 -0.15 -4.11 1.69
CA LEU A 86 -0.18 -5.06 0.58
C LEU A 86 1.23 -5.21 0.01
N PHE A 87 1.84 -6.36 0.26
CA PHE A 87 3.17 -6.69 -0.24
C PHE A 87 3.14 -7.08 -1.72
N GLN A 88 4.24 -6.85 -2.45
CA GLN A 88 4.41 -7.21 -3.85
C GLN A 88 4.09 -8.69 -4.13
N GLY A 89 4.50 -9.61 -3.25
CA GLY A 89 4.29 -11.05 -3.35
C GLY A 89 2.94 -11.55 -2.80
N ALA A 90 1.94 -10.69 -2.55
CA ALA A 90 0.67 -11.01 -1.91
C ALA A 90 0.81 -11.50 -0.44
N ALA A 91 1.87 -12.20 -0.08
CA ALA A 91 2.20 -12.72 1.26
C ALA A 91 1.04 -13.50 1.94
N LEU A 92 0.30 -14.30 1.17
CA LEU A 92 -0.77 -15.16 1.69
C LEU A 92 -0.21 -16.27 2.59
N TYR A 93 -1.04 -16.75 3.50
CA TYR A 93 -0.75 -17.96 4.26
C TYR A 93 -1.10 -19.18 3.40
N ASP A 94 -0.11 -19.82 2.80
CA ASP A 94 -0.31 -20.95 1.85
C ASP A 94 -0.93 -22.19 2.51
N SER A 95 -0.79 -22.35 3.82
CA SER A 95 -1.39 -23.41 4.62
C SER A 95 -2.82 -23.13 5.10
N MET A 96 -3.40 -21.99 4.72
CA MET A 96 -4.73 -21.55 5.10
C MET A 96 -5.59 -21.37 3.85
N SER A 97 -6.87 -21.77 3.91
CA SER A 97 -7.86 -21.51 2.88
C SER A 97 -8.10 -20.00 2.69
N VAL A 98 -8.86 -19.63 1.66
CA VAL A 98 -9.32 -18.23 1.44
C VAL A 98 -10.04 -17.73 2.69
N ARG A 99 -10.97 -18.51 3.22
CA ARG A 99 -11.69 -18.20 4.49
C ARG A 99 -10.72 -17.92 5.62
N GLU A 100 -9.82 -18.85 5.90
CA GLU A 100 -8.88 -18.75 7.02
C GLU A 100 -7.90 -17.58 6.87
N ASN A 101 -7.47 -17.25 5.63
CA ASN A 101 -6.68 -16.04 5.37
C ASN A 101 -7.41 -14.76 5.78
N LEU A 102 -8.74 -14.68 5.64
CA LEU A 102 -9.55 -13.53 6.02
C LEU A 102 -9.90 -13.54 7.52
N GLU A 103 -10.20 -14.70 8.10
CA GLU A 103 -10.51 -14.83 9.52
C GLU A 103 -9.30 -14.53 10.43
N PHE A 104 -8.10 -14.90 9.96
CA PHE A 104 -6.87 -14.76 10.76
C PHE A 104 -6.65 -13.32 11.27
N PRO A 105 -6.66 -12.25 10.44
CA PRO A 105 -6.51 -10.89 10.94
C PRO A 105 -7.68 -10.45 11.84
N LEU A 106 -8.92 -10.87 11.58
CA LEU A 106 -10.05 -10.56 12.45
C LEU A 106 -9.86 -11.15 13.85
N ARG A 107 -9.48 -12.42 13.94
CA ARG A 107 -9.28 -13.13 15.21
C ARG A 107 -8.01 -12.70 15.95
N ARG A 108 -6.88 -12.52 15.23
CA ARG A 108 -5.57 -12.29 15.82
C ARG A 108 -5.21 -10.82 16.02
N VAL A 109 -5.64 -9.95 15.10
CA VAL A 109 -5.36 -8.51 15.17
C VAL A 109 -6.48 -7.78 15.90
N LEU A 110 -7.72 -7.89 15.42
CA LEU A 110 -8.88 -7.22 16.03
C LEU A 110 -9.47 -7.96 17.23
N ARG A 111 -9.08 -9.23 17.44
CA ARG A 111 -9.57 -10.09 18.55
C ARG A 111 -11.09 -10.25 18.54
N VAL A 112 -11.71 -10.24 17.37
CA VAL A 112 -13.13 -10.55 17.20
C VAL A 112 -13.36 -11.99 17.66
N ARG A 113 -14.40 -12.22 18.48
CA ARG A 113 -14.74 -13.53 19.03
C ARG A 113 -16.08 -14.04 18.52
N ASP A 114 -16.89 -13.17 17.98
CA ASP A 114 -18.19 -13.51 17.41
C ASP A 114 -18.01 -14.12 16.02
N ASP A 115 -18.34 -15.40 15.89
CA ASP A 115 -18.17 -16.16 14.64
C ASP A 115 -19.12 -15.68 13.56
N GLU A 116 -20.30 -15.17 13.92
CA GLU A 116 -21.27 -14.62 12.96
C GLU A 116 -20.78 -13.28 12.39
N ASP A 117 -20.24 -12.39 13.23
CA ASP A 117 -19.60 -11.14 12.78
C ASP A 117 -18.40 -11.42 11.86
N ILE A 118 -17.55 -12.40 12.22
CA ILE A 118 -16.42 -12.81 11.37
C ILE A 118 -16.91 -13.30 10.01
N LYS A 119 -17.89 -14.20 10.00
CA LYS A 119 -18.47 -14.75 8.77
C LYS A 119 -19.03 -13.63 7.88
N ASN A 120 -19.85 -12.74 8.44
CA ASN A 120 -20.46 -11.63 7.70
C ASN A 120 -19.41 -10.70 7.08
N ARG A 121 -18.33 -10.38 7.82
CA ARG A 121 -17.22 -9.56 7.29
C ARG A 121 -16.46 -10.26 6.17
N CYS A 122 -16.21 -11.57 6.32
CA CYS A 122 -15.54 -12.36 5.28
C CYS A 122 -16.38 -12.47 4.02
N GLU A 123 -17.68 -12.76 4.14
CA GLU A 123 -18.58 -12.84 2.99
C GLU A 123 -18.68 -11.50 2.25
N LYS A 124 -18.85 -10.41 3.01
CA LYS A 124 -18.92 -9.07 2.44
C LYS A 124 -17.67 -8.70 1.66
N ILE A 125 -16.47 -8.89 2.25
CA ILE A 125 -15.22 -8.51 1.57
C ILE A 125 -14.95 -9.41 0.36
N LEU A 126 -15.36 -10.69 0.38
CA LEU A 126 -15.22 -11.59 -0.76
C LEU A 126 -16.12 -11.17 -1.93
N ASP A 127 -17.35 -10.75 -1.66
CA ASP A 127 -18.26 -10.15 -2.66
C ASP A 127 -17.62 -8.90 -3.28
N GLU A 128 -17.06 -8.01 -2.47
CA GLU A 128 -16.43 -6.78 -2.94
C GLU A 128 -15.23 -7.03 -3.87
N VAL A 129 -14.47 -8.12 -3.67
CA VAL A 129 -13.31 -8.48 -4.50
C VAL A 129 -13.62 -9.54 -5.55
N GLY A 130 -14.86 -10.06 -5.61
CA GLY A 130 -15.31 -11.07 -6.57
C GLY A 130 -14.67 -12.44 -6.37
N LEU A 131 -14.62 -12.92 -5.11
CA LEU A 131 -14.03 -14.20 -4.72
C LEU A 131 -14.98 -15.12 -3.93
N GLU A 132 -16.29 -14.86 -3.92
CA GLU A 132 -17.30 -15.61 -3.15
C GLU A 132 -17.27 -17.10 -3.47
N ALA A 133 -17.14 -17.43 -4.76
CA ALA A 133 -17.20 -18.82 -5.26
C ALA A 133 -15.98 -19.67 -4.85
N VAL A 134 -14.94 -19.08 -4.23
CA VAL A 134 -13.67 -19.78 -3.95
C VAL A 134 -13.28 -19.75 -2.47
N ILE A 135 -14.21 -19.44 -1.59
CA ILE A 135 -13.99 -19.23 -0.16
C ILE A 135 -13.29 -20.40 0.56
N ASP A 136 -13.52 -21.63 0.12
CA ASP A 136 -12.95 -22.84 0.73
C ASP A 136 -11.70 -23.35 0.00
N LYS A 137 -11.25 -22.67 -1.08
CA LYS A 137 -10.04 -23.04 -1.81
C LYS A 137 -8.76 -22.64 -1.08
N MET A 138 -7.68 -23.34 -1.41
CA MET A 138 -6.33 -22.99 -0.95
C MET A 138 -5.69 -21.98 -1.91
N PRO A 139 -4.76 -21.13 -1.45
CA PRO A 139 -4.03 -20.18 -2.31
C PRO A 139 -3.37 -20.85 -3.53
N ALA A 140 -2.91 -22.08 -3.42
CA ALA A 140 -2.31 -22.82 -4.53
C ALA A 140 -3.27 -23.05 -5.72
N GLU A 141 -4.59 -23.06 -5.46
CA GLU A 141 -5.64 -23.29 -6.46
C GLU A 141 -6.10 -21.97 -7.14
N LEU A 142 -5.56 -20.82 -6.72
CA LEU A 142 -5.95 -19.50 -7.22
C LEU A 142 -5.01 -19.00 -8.32
N SER A 143 -5.56 -18.30 -9.32
CA SER A 143 -4.77 -17.54 -10.30
C SER A 143 -3.99 -16.40 -9.64
N GLY A 144 -3.01 -15.83 -10.35
CA GLY A 144 -2.23 -14.68 -9.86
C GLY A 144 -3.12 -13.48 -9.48
N GLY A 145 -4.09 -13.13 -10.32
CA GLY A 145 -5.05 -12.07 -10.05
C GLY A 145 -5.94 -12.37 -8.84
N MET A 146 -6.43 -13.62 -8.69
CA MET A 146 -7.20 -14.03 -7.52
C MET A 146 -6.37 -13.96 -6.23
N LYS A 147 -5.10 -14.32 -6.26
CA LYS A 147 -4.18 -14.16 -5.12
C LYS A 147 -4.03 -12.70 -4.71
N LYS A 148 -3.90 -11.79 -5.68
CA LYS A 148 -3.83 -10.34 -5.41
C LYS A 148 -5.14 -9.82 -4.82
N ARG A 149 -6.30 -10.23 -5.36
CA ARG A 149 -7.62 -9.88 -4.80
C ARG A 149 -7.79 -10.39 -3.37
N LEU A 150 -7.38 -11.63 -3.08
CA LEU A 150 -7.41 -12.19 -1.73
C LEU A 150 -6.48 -11.42 -0.77
N ALA A 151 -5.26 -11.08 -1.21
CA ALA A 151 -4.33 -10.29 -0.40
C ALA A 151 -4.89 -8.90 -0.08
N LEU A 152 -5.54 -8.26 -1.05
CA LEU A 152 -6.25 -7.00 -0.87
C LEU A 152 -7.40 -7.17 0.14
N ALA A 153 -8.28 -8.16 -0.04
CA ALA A 153 -9.38 -8.47 0.86
C ALA A 153 -8.91 -8.70 2.30
N ARG A 154 -7.84 -9.51 2.47
CA ARG A 154 -7.26 -9.78 3.79
C ARG A 154 -6.75 -8.51 4.50
N THR A 155 -6.27 -7.55 3.73
CA THR A 155 -5.80 -6.28 4.27
C THR A 155 -6.96 -5.35 4.60
N LEU A 156 -8.02 -5.35 3.79
CA LEU A 156 -9.19 -4.48 3.95
C LEU A 156 -10.18 -4.98 5.01
N VAL A 157 -10.24 -6.28 5.29
CA VAL A 157 -11.24 -6.87 6.22
C VAL A 157 -11.14 -6.32 7.65
N VAL A 158 -10.00 -5.74 8.03
CA VAL A 158 -9.77 -5.06 9.32
C VAL A 158 -10.09 -3.56 9.29
N HIS A 159 -10.55 -3.02 8.16
CA HIS A 159 -10.88 -1.60 7.95
C HIS A 159 -9.74 -0.64 8.36
N PRO A 160 -8.56 -0.71 7.72
CA PRO A 160 -7.44 0.15 8.07
C PRO A 160 -7.70 1.62 7.70
N GLU A 161 -7.15 2.54 8.51
CA GLU A 161 -7.20 3.98 8.25
C GLU A 161 -6.21 4.41 7.15
N LEU A 162 -5.10 3.68 7.04
CA LEU A 162 -4.03 3.90 6.06
C LEU A 162 -3.70 2.60 5.34
N MET A 163 -3.69 2.65 4.01
CA MET A 163 -3.26 1.54 3.15
C MET A 163 -1.92 1.84 2.50
N LEU A 164 -0.99 0.93 2.61
CA LEU A 164 0.32 0.94 1.95
C LEU A 164 0.36 -0.17 0.90
N TYR A 165 0.63 0.18 -0.36
CA TYR A 165 0.66 -0.76 -1.47
C TYR A 165 2.07 -0.80 -2.07
N ASP A 166 2.70 -1.97 -2.02
CA ASP A 166 4.02 -2.21 -2.62
C ASP A 166 3.85 -2.97 -3.93
N GLU A 167 3.90 -2.25 -5.06
CA GLU A 167 3.81 -2.79 -6.42
C GLU A 167 2.56 -3.71 -6.61
N PRO A 168 1.33 -3.22 -6.43
CA PRO A 168 0.12 -4.05 -6.35
C PRO A 168 -0.19 -4.82 -7.64
N THR A 169 0.25 -4.33 -8.80
CA THR A 169 -0.03 -4.91 -10.13
C THR A 169 1.13 -5.70 -10.71
N THR A 170 2.29 -5.73 -10.06
CA THR A 170 3.48 -6.43 -10.57
C THR A 170 3.21 -7.92 -10.78
N GLY A 171 3.60 -8.42 -11.98
CA GLY A 171 3.45 -9.82 -12.38
C GLY A 171 2.08 -10.18 -12.94
N LEU A 172 1.22 -9.18 -13.18
CA LEU A 172 -0.08 -9.35 -13.82
C LEU A 172 -0.04 -8.88 -15.28
N ASP A 173 -0.93 -9.43 -16.10
CA ASP A 173 -1.20 -8.89 -17.43
C ASP A 173 -1.96 -7.55 -17.34
N THR A 174 -2.01 -6.81 -18.45
CA THR A 174 -2.60 -5.47 -18.52
C THR A 174 -4.08 -5.43 -18.12
N ILE A 175 -4.86 -6.45 -18.48
CA ILE A 175 -6.29 -6.51 -18.16
C ILE A 175 -6.46 -6.68 -16.65
N THR A 176 -5.79 -7.68 -16.09
CA THR A 176 -5.83 -7.96 -14.64
C THR A 176 -5.26 -6.79 -13.82
N SER A 177 -4.19 -6.12 -14.31
CA SER A 177 -3.64 -4.91 -13.68
C SER A 177 -4.67 -3.79 -13.60
N ARG A 178 -5.42 -3.56 -14.69
CA ARG A 178 -6.51 -2.58 -14.72
C ARG A 178 -7.62 -2.92 -13.72
N GLU A 179 -8.01 -4.19 -13.65
CA GLU A 179 -9.03 -4.66 -12.70
C GLU A 179 -8.62 -4.46 -11.25
N ILE A 180 -7.37 -4.82 -10.90
CA ILE A 180 -6.83 -4.62 -9.54
C ILE A 180 -6.74 -3.13 -9.20
N SER A 181 -6.27 -2.29 -10.13
CA SER A 181 -6.18 -0.85 -9.93
C SER A 181 -7.56 -0.23 -9.70
N SER A 182 -8.56 -0.61 -10.51
CA SER A 182 -9.94 -0.17 -10.37
C SER A 182 -10.56 -0.64 -9.04
N LEU A 183 -10.25 -1.87 -8.61
CA LEU A 183 -10.70 -2.41 -7.34
C LEU A 183 -10.10 -1.63 -6.15
N ILE A 184 -8.81 -1.31 -6.19
CA ILE A 184 -8.14 -0.48 -5.19
C ILE A 184 -8.83 0.90 -5.10
N ARG A 185 -9.07 1.56 -6.24
CA ARG A 185 -9.76 2.86 -6.29
C ARG A 185 -11.16 2.79 -5.69
N LYS A 186 -11.97 1.81 -6.12
CA LYS A 186 -13.33 1.58 -5.62
C LYS A 186 -13.35 1.35 -4.10
N THR A 187 -12.47 0.49 -3.60
CA THR A 187 -12.43 0.18 -2.16
C THR A 187 -11.96 1.38 -1.34
N GLN A 188 -11.01 2.16 -1.84
CA GLN A 188 -10.57 3.40 -1.17
C GLN A 188 -11.74 4.40 -1.05
N GLU A 189 -12.51 4.62 -2.11
CA GLU A 189 -13.67 5.52 -2.09
C GLU A 189 -14.75 5.01 -1.12
N GLN A 190 -15.00 3.71 -1.10
CA GLN A 190 -16.00 3.07 -0.23
C GLN A 190 -15.61 3.17 1.26
N TYR A 191 -14.35 2.86 1.59
CA TYR A 191 -13.85 2.87 2.98
C TYR A 191 -13.30 4.23 3.43
N LYS A 192 -13.18 5.19 2.50
CA LYS A 192 -12.59 6.52 2.74
C LYS A 192 -11.21 6.43 3.40
N SER A 193 -10.46 5.37 3.07
CA SER A 193 -9.10 5.15 3.58
C SER A 193 -8.11 6.07 2.87
N THR A 194 -7.01 6.38 3.53
CA THR A 194 -5.86 7.07 2.91
C THR A 194 -4.95 6.02 2.30
N SER A 195 -4.35 6.30 1.15
CA SER A 195 -3.50 5.32 0.47
C SER A 195 -2.17 5.91 0.02
N LEU A 196 -1.09 5.16 0.23
CA LEU A 196 0.20 5.40 -0.39
C LEU A 196 0.60 4.18 -1.21
N ILE A 197 0.73 4.38 -2.50
CA ILE A 197 1.01 3.33 -3.47
C ILE A 197 2.39 3.59 -4.06
N ILE A 198 3.25 2.59 -4.09
CA ILE A 198 4.46 2.65 -4.89
C ILE A 198 4.34 1.70 -6.07
N THR A 199 4.69 2.18 -7.25
CA THR A 199 4.64 1.38 -8.48
C THR A 199 5.55 1.94 -9.57
N HIS A 200 5.82 1.13 -10.58
CA HIS A 200 6.36 1.55 -11.87
C HIS A 200 5.31 1.44 -13.00
N ASP A 201 4.09 0.98 -12.67
CA ASP A 201 2.99 0.81 -13.60
C ASP A 201 2.22 2.13 -13.77
N LEU A 202 2.33 2.72 -14.95
CA LEU A 202 1.68 4.00 -15.30
C LEU A 202 0.16 3.87 -15.32
N LEU A 203 -0.37 2.73 -15.78
CA LEU A 203 -1.81 2.48 -15.82
C LEU A 203 -2.38 2.45 -14.39
N CYS A 204 -1.68 1.80 -13.48
CA CYS A 204 -2.04 1.77 -12.06
C CYS A 204 -2.07 3.20 -11.50
N ALA A 205 -1.04 4.01 -11.77
CA ALA A 205 -0.98 5.39 -11.32
C ALA A 205 -2.12 6.25 -11.89
N GLU A 206 -2.39 6.13 -13.19
CA GLU A 206 -3.47 6.86 -13.88
C GLU A 206 -4.86 6.58 -13.28
N ILE A 207 -5.12 5.33 -12.90
CA ILE A 207 -6.44 4.93 -12.36
C ILE A 207 -6.61 5.34 -10.89
N ILE A 208 -5.54 5.21 -10.08
CA ILE A 208 -5.68 5.32 -8.62
C ILE A 208 -5.34 6.71 -8.10
N ALA A 209 -4.37 7.41 -8.69
CA ALA A 209 -3.77 8.57 -8.06
C ALA A 209 -4.69 9.80 -8.02
N ASP A 210 -4.79 10.44 -6.86
CA ASP A 210 -5.19 11.83 -6.72
C ASP A 210 -3.96 12.73 -6.93
N ARG A 211 -2.78 12.27 -6.49
CA ARG A 211 -1.49 12.93 -6.68
C ARG A 211 -0.39 11.91 -6.92
N VAL A 212 0.51 12.26 -7.84
CA VAL A 212 1.68 11.47 -8.24
C VAL A 212 2.95 12.18 -7.81
N LEU A 213 3.89 11.41 -7.29
CA LEU A 213 5.27 11.82 -7.06
C LEU A 213 6.18 10.97 -7.94
N VAL A 214 7.13 11.58 -8.63
CA VAL A 214 8.14 10.84 -9.40
C VAL A 214 9.44 10.81 -8.60
N MET A 215 9.90 9.58 -8.28
CA MET A 215 11.12 9.35 -7.49
C MET A 215 12.29 8.96 -8.38
N LYS A 216 13.41 9.67 -8.20
CA LYS A 216 14.69 9.39 -8.84
C LYS A 216 15.82 9.54 -7.82
N ASP A 217 16.75 8.58 -7.78
CA ASP A 217 17.96 8.61 -6.95
C ASP A 217 17.73 9.03 -5.49
N GLY A 218 16.65 8.48 -4.90
CA GLY A 218 16.31 8.73 -3.50
C GLY A 218 15.61 10.07 -3.22
N ASN A 219 15.19 10.83 -4.25
CA ASN A 219 14.51 12.11 -4.13
C ASN A 219 13.24 12.17 -4.98
N TYR A 220 12.29 13.03 -4.60
CA TYR A 220 11.15 13.38 -5.45
C TYR A 220 11.55 14.53 -6.39
N ILE A 221 11.45 14.29 -7.72
CA ILE A 221 11.82 15.25 -8.76
C ILE A 221 10.62 15.94 -9.40
N ALA A 222 9.44 15.37 -9.27
CA ALA A 222 8.19 15.96 -9.75
C ALA A 222 7.03 15.55 -8.83
N ALA A 223 6.01 16.41 -8.72
CA ALA A 223 4.79 16.17 -7.95
C ALA A 223 3.63 16.90 -8.63
N GLY A 224 2.46 16.26 -8.72
CA GLY A 224 1.25 16.83 -9.32
C GLY A 224 0.19 15.76 -9.57
N THR A 225 -0.88 16.11 -10.25
CA THR A 225 -1.83 15.14 -10.82
C THR A 225 -1.16 14.31 -11.91
N PHE A 226 -1.73 13.16 -12.26
CA PHE A 226 -1.16 12.32 -13.32
C PHE A 226 -1.07 13.08 -14.67
N GLU A 227 -2.05 13.92 -14.98
CA GLU A 227 -2.04 14.74 -16.19
C GLU A 227 -0.94 15.82 -16.16
N GLU A 228 -0.69 16.47 -15.02
CA GLU A 228 0.43 17.41 -14.88
C GLU A 228 1.78 16.71 -15.05
N ILE A 229 1.92 15.49 -14.51
CA ILE A 229 3.13 14.69 -14.69
C ILE A 229 3.33 14.30 -16.16
N LYS A 230 2.26 13.97 -16.89
CA LYS A 230 2.34 13.72 -18.36
C LYS A 230 2.83 14.93 -19.15
N GLN A 231 2.52 16.13 -18.70
CA GLN A 231 2.90 17.40 -19.35
C GLN A 231 4.25 17.95 -18.87
N SER A 232 4.95 17.23 -18.01
CA SER A 232 6.24 17.66 -17.43
C SER A 232 7.29 17.91 -18.51
N ASP A 233 8.04 19.00 -18.38
CA ASP A 233 9.19 19.31 -19.25
C ASP A 233 10.48 18.60 -18.82
N ASP A 234 10.52 17.96 -17.67
CA ASP A 234 11.67 17.20 -17.19
C ASP A 234 11.93 16.00 -18.09
N GLU A 235 13.15 15.89 -18.63
CA GLU A 235 13.56 14.85 -19.57
C GLU A 235 13.46 13.44 -18.96
N PHE A 236 13.78 13.28 -17.68
CA PHE A 236 13.68 11.99 -17.01
C PHE A 236 12.22 11.58 -16.84
N VAL A 237 11.33 12.52 -16.43
CA VAL A 237 9.90 12.26 -16.31
C VAL A 237 9.33 11.82 -17.65
N ARG A 238 9.63 12.54 -18.74
CA ARG A 238 9.22 12.16 -20.10
C ARG A 238 9.73 10.77 -20.51
N SER A 239 11.01 10.47 -20.24
CA SER A 239 11.60 9.17 -20.58
C SER A 239 11.03 8.01 -19.77
N PHE A 240 10.44 8.30 -18.62
CA PHE A 240 9.80 7.31 -17.77
C PHE A 240 8.34 7.05 -18.19
N LEU A 241 7.67 8.05 -18.79
CA LEU A 241 6.28 7.96 -19.22
C LEU A 241 6.10 7.36 -20.63
N ASN A 242 7.16 7.35 -21.44
CA ASN A 242 7.21 6.77 -22.81
C ASN A 242 7.76 5.34 -22.78
#